data_25b8d190619559f7b957b0222b5dd88f
#
_entry.id   25b8d190619559f7b957b0222b5dd88f
#
_cell.length_a   1.000
_cell.length_b   1.000
_cell.length_c   1.000
_cell.angle_alpha   90.00
_cell.angle_beta   90.00
_cell.angle_gamma   90.00
#
_symmetry.space_group_name_H-M   'P 1'
#
loop_
_entity.id
_entity.type
_entity.pdbx_description
1 polymer ?
#
loop_
_entity_poly.entity_id
_entity_poly.type
_entity_poly.pdbx_seq_one_letter_code
_entity_poly.pdbx_strand_id
1 'polypeptide(L)'
;MPTKKSSKKTTKKDANEASTEPLSNSEVANFLEKQKKFQNSLGQQWKNRLSPELLGQRIVRMHYMSKKDAEGLGWYKRPLMLMLENGTWIIPQQDDEGNDGGALWLMNNTKELKETLAPVITIADD
;
A
#
# COMPACT_ATOMS: atom_id res chain seq x y z
N MET A 1 -3.30 -23.86 -4.96
CA MET A 1 -3.44 -23.53 -5.08
C MET A 1 -3.58 -22.83 -4.57
N PRO A 2 -3.50 -23.16 -4.80
CA PRO A 2 -3.75 -23.01 -4.93
C PRO A 2 -4.13 -22.32 -4.32
N THR A 3 -3.78 -22.98 -4.32
CA THR A 3 -4.05 -22.85 -4.27
C THR A 3 -4.40 -22.19 -3.72
N LYS A 4 -4.06 -22.60 -3.78
CA LYS A 4 -4.38 -22.39 -3.74
C LYS A 4 -4.49 -21.74 -3.25
N LYS A 5 -4.31 -22.21 -3.25
CA LYS A 5 -4.45 -21.86 -3.16
C LYS A 5 -4.35 -21.07 -2.72
N SER A 6 -4.32 -21.59 -2.71
CA SER A 6 -4.28 -21.12 -2.62
C SER A 6 -4.42 -20.29 -2.23
N SER A 7 -4.43 -20.71 -2.18
CA SER A 7 -4.61 -20.27 -2.11
C SER A 7 -4.98 -19.71 -1.68
N LYS A 8 -4.88 -20.05 -1.71
CA LYS A 8 -5.27 -19.90 -1.65
C LYS A 8 -5.59 -19.37 -1.12
N LYS A 9 -5.58 -19.77 -1.09
CA LYS A 9 -5.86 -19.58 -0.90
C LYS A 9 -6.13 -18.83 -0.33
N THR A 10 -6.20 -19.01 -0.48
CA THR A 10 -6.51 -18.64 -0.21
C THR A 10 -6.97 -17.99 0.28
N THR A 11 -6.96 -18.24 0.15
CA THR A 11 -7.38 -18.01 0.36
C THR A 11 -8.02 -17.61 0.85
N LYS A 12 -8.01 -17.89 0.84
CA LYS A 12 -8.48 -17.88 1.06
C LYS A 12 -8.97 -17.55 1.44
N LYS A 13 -9.10 -17.87 1.54
CA LYS A 13 -9.35 -17.81 1.74
C LYS A 13 -9.68 -17.24 1.99
N ASP A 14 -9.89 -17.98 1.92
CA ASP A 14 -9.95 -17.61 2.18
C ASP A 14 -10.46 -17.29 2.15
N ALA A 15 -10.75 -17.86 1.88
CA ALA A 15 -11.07 -17.78 1.95
C ALA A 15 -11.66 -17.92 1.93
N ASN A 16 -12.56 -18.36 2.08
CA ASN A 16 -13.12 -18.46 1.92
C ASN A 16 -13.56 -19.29 1.60
N GLU A 17 -13.83 -20.07 2.32
CA GLU A 17 -14.31 -21.18 1.72
C GLU A 17 -15.68 -21.15 1.42
N ALA A 18 -15.98 -21.21 0.34
CA ALA A 18 -17.30 -20.90 -0.09
C ALA A 18 -18.24 -22.05 0.13
N SER A 19 -19.40 -21.77 0.64
CA SER A 19 -20.47 -22.74 0.69
C SER A 19 -20.98 -23.02 -0.72
N THR A 20 -21.40 -24.26 -0.99
CA THR A 20 -21.97 -24.60 -2.28
C THR A 20 -23.48 -24.39 -2.31
N GLU A 21 -24.09 -24.04 -1.19
CA GLU A 21 -25.52 -23.80 -1.13
C GLU A 21 -25.88 -22.42 -1.61
N PRO A 22 -26.97 -22.25 -2.34
CA PRO A 22 -27.36 -20.91 -2.76
C PRO A 22 -27.81 -20.07 -1.58
N LEU A 23 -27.55 -18.79 -1.69
CA LEU A 23 -27.96 -17.85 -0.64
C LEU A 23 -29.43 -17.56 -0.73
N SER A 24 -30.06 -17.26 0.41
CA SER A 24 -31.44 -16.79 0.42
C SER A 24 -31.48 -15.39 -0.15
N ASN A 25 -32.72 -14.92 -0.44
CA ASN A 25 -32.89 -13.58 -0.98
C ASN A 25 -32.39 -12.52 -0.01
N SER A 26 -32.65 -12.70 1.29
CA SER A 26 -32.19 -11.74 2.28
C SER A 26 -30.68 -11.78 2.43
N GLU A 27 -30.06 -12.95 2.29
CA GLU A 27 -28.61 -13.05 2.35
C GLU A 27 -27.96 -12.38 1.16
N VAL A 28 -28.54 -12.55 -0.03
CA VAL A 28 -28.05 -11.87 -1.22
C VAL A 28 -28.16 -10.36 -1.06
N ALA A 29 -29.30 -9.87 -0.56
CA ALA A 29 -29.49 -8.45 -0.34
C ALA A 29 -28.47 -7.89 0.64
N ASN A 30 -28.21 -8.63 1.73
CA ASN A 30 -27.22 -8.21 2.71
C ASN A 30 -25.82 -8.18 2.13
N PHE A 31 -25.48 -9.18 1.34
CA PHE A 31 -24.18 -9.23 0.70
C PHE A 31 -23.98 -8.03 -0.24
N LEU A 32 -24.99 -7.74 -1.06
CA LEU A 32 -24.90 -6.62 -1.99
C LEU A 32 -24.83 -5.29 -1.25
N GLU A 33 -25.55 -5.18 -0.13
CA GLU A 33 -25.50 -3.97 0.68
C GLU A 33 -24.09 -3.75 1.23
N LYS A 34 -23.47 -4.80 1.75
CA LYS A 34 -22.12 -4.70 2.29
C LYS A 34 -21.11 -4.36 1.20
N GLN A 35 -21.25 -4.96 0.03
CA GLN A 35 -20.37 -4.66 -1.09
C GLN A 35 -20.49 -3.20 -1.49
N LYS A 36 -21.71 -2.69 -1.55
CA LYS A 36 -21.95 -1.30 -1.90
C LYS A 36 -21.32 -0.37 -0.88
N LYS A 37 -21.48 -0.65 0.41
CA LYS A 37 -20.89 0.16 1.46
C LYS A 37 -19.37 0.16 1.38
N PHE A 38 -18.78 -1.01 1.15
CA PHE A 38 -17.35 -1.12 1.03
C PHE A 38 -16.82 -0.30 -0.13
N GLN A 39 -17.47 -0.40 -1.29
CA GLN A 39 -17.04 0.33 -2.48
C GLN A 39 -17.20 1.83 -2.32
N ASN A 40 -18.13 2.27 -1.47
CA ASN A 40 -18.34 3.69 -1.24
C ASN A 40 -17.51 4.23 -0.08
N SER A 41 -16.74 3.37 0.60
CA SER A 41 -15.88 3.85 1.69
C SER A 41 -14.78 4.74 1.15
N LEU A 42 -14.30 5.63 2.00
CA LEU A 42 -13.22 6.53 1.61
C LEU A 42 -11.96 5.76 1.22
N GLY A 43 -11.63 4.73 1.99
CA GLY A 43 -10.46 3.92 1.68
C GLY A 43 -10.57 3.25 0.33
N GLN A 44 -11.73 2.72 -0.01
CA GLN A 44 -11.89 2.07 -1.30
C GLN A 44 -11.84 3.07 -2.44
N GLN A 45 -12.40 4.26 -2.24
CA GLN A 45 -12.33 5.32 -3.25
C GLN A 45 -10.88 5.69 -3.55
N TRP A 46 -10.07 5.87 -2.51
CA TRP A 46 -8.66 6.19 -2.70
C TRP A 46 -7.90 5.03 -3.34
N LYS A 47 -8.21 3.81 -2.92
CA LYS A 47 -7.58 2.63 -3.53
C LYS A 47 -7.85 2.59 -5.03
N ASN A 48 -9.09 2.83 -5.42
CA ASN A 48 -9.45 2.82 -6.85
C ASN A 48 -8.71 3.92 -7.62
N ARG A 49 -8.55 5.08 -6.99
CA ARG A 49 -7.89 6.21 -7.63
C ARG A 49 -6.39 5.95 -7.79
N LEU A 50 -5.78 5.29 -6.82
CA LEU A 50 -4.34 5.07 -6.80
C LEU A 50 -3.92 3.81 -7.57
N SER A 51 -4.82 2.86 -7.75
CA SER A 51 -4.48 1.58 -8.37
C SER A 51 -3.79 1.71 -9.73
N PRO A 52 -4.26 2.56 -10.64
CA PRO A 52 -3.60 2.64 -11.95
C PRO A 52 -2.15 3.08 -11.86
N GLU A 53 -1.80 3.84 -10.82
CA GLU A 53 -0.44 4.35 -10.65
C GLU A 53 0.48 3.33 -9.98
N LEU A 54 -0.06 2.46 -9.15
CA LEU A 54 0.76 1.67 -8.24
C LEU A 54 0.71 0.17 -8.49
N LEU A 55 -0.48 -0.38 -8.80
CA LEU A 55 -0.61 -1.82 -8.86
C LEU A 55 0.17 -2.41 -10.03
N GLY A 56 0.87 -3.50 -9.77
CA GLY A 56 1.63 -4.21 -10.79
C GLY A 56 2.92 -3.53 -11.20
N GLN A 57 3.26 -2.40 -10.59
CA GLN A 57 4.47 -1.67 -10.94
C GLN A 57 5.68 -2.23 -10.21
N ARG A 58 6.82 -2.28 -10.89
CA ARG A 58 8.08 -2.69 -10.27
C ARG A 58 8.82 -1.45 -9.79
N ILE A 59 9.53 -1.60 -8.66
CA ILE A 59 10.43 -0.57 -8.18
C ILE A 59 11.71 -0.69 -8.99
N VAL A 60 12.09 0.38 -9.68
CA VAL A 60 13.27 0.38 -10.54
C VAL A 60 14.37 1.29 -10.05
N ARG A 61 14.09 2.16 -9.09
CA ARG A 61 15.09 3.04 -8.48
C ARG A 61 14.77 3.27 -7.03
N MET A 62 15.83 3.51 -6.26
CA MET A 62 15.68 3.75 -4.82
C MET A 62 16.86 4.58 -4.35
N HIS A 63 16.58 5.74 -3.75
CA HIS A 63 17.62 6.54 -3.12
C HIS A 63 16.97 7.57 -2.20
N TYR A 64 17.78 8.09 -1.28
CA TYR A 64 17.30 9.15 -0.41
C TYR A 64 17.22 10.46 -1.18
N MET A 65 16.25 11.29 -0.80
CA MET A 65 16.11 12.62 -1.39
C MET A 65 17.39 13.41 -1.18
N SER A 66 17.81 14.16 -2.19
CA SER A 66 19.01 14.97 -2.08
C SER A 66 18.78 16.14 -1.13
N LYS A 67 19.88 16.67 -0.59
CA LYS A 67 19.80 17.84 0.28
C LYS A 67 19.15 19.02 -0.46
N LYS A 68 19.54 19.20 -1.71
CA LYS A 68 19.02 20.30 -2.50
C LYS A 68 17.52 20.20 -2.68
N ASP A 69 17.03 19.01 -2.98
CA ASP A 69 15.60 18.82 -3.19
C ASP A 69 14.82 19.02 -1.90
N ALA A 70 15.33 18.50 -0.80
CA ALA A 70 14.69 18.66 0.50
C ALA A 70 14.63 20.14 0.89
N GLU A 71 15.72 20.86 0.70
CA GLU A 71 15.76 22.29 0.99
C GLU A 71 14.79 23.08 0.13
N GLY A 72 14.67 22.68 -1.13
CA GLY A 72 13.73 23.32 -2.04
C GLY A 72 12.28 23.15 -1.60
N LEU A 73 11.98 22.06 -0.91
CA LEU A 73 10.64 21.83 -0.36
C LEU A 73 10.45 22.43 1.02
N GLY A 74 11.52 22.96 1.62
CA GLY A 74 11.47 23.41 2.99
C GLY A 74 11.51 22.28 4.01
N TRP A 75 12.00 21.13 3.60
CA TRP A 75 12.06 19.94 4.45
C TRP A 75 13.40 19.86 5.16
N TYR A 76 13.37 19.39 6.39
CA TYR A 76 14.56 19.12 7.17
C TYR A 76 15.00 17.66 7.05
N LYS A 77 14.07 16.77 6.77
CA LYS A 77 14.30 15.34 6.70
C LYS A 77 14.26 14.89 5.26
N ARG A 78 15.13 13.93 4.95
CA ARG A 78 15.28 13.37 3.61
C ARG A 78 14.77 11.94 3.61
N PRO A 79 13.62 11.66 3.00
CA PRO A 79 13.07 10.30 3.01
C PRO A 79 13.70 9.43 1.93
N LEU A 80 13.55 8.13 2.10
CA LEU A 80 13.89 7.17 1.05
C LEU A 80 12.82 7.23 -0.02
N MET A 81 13.22 7.50 -1.25
CA MET A 81 12.29 7.59 -2.39
C MET A 81 12.39 6.35 -3.25
N LEU A 82 11.25 5.92 -3.77
CA LEU A 82 11.17 4.76 -4.65
C LEU A 82 10.56 5.20 -5.98
N MET A 83 11.18 4.79 -7.10
CA MET A 83 10.61 5.07 -8.41
C MET A 83 10.08 3.79 -9.02
N LEU A 84 8.86 3.86 -9.54
CA LEU A 84 8.22 2.77 -10.23
C LEU A 84 8.55 2.83 -11.73
N GLU A 85 8.37 1.71 -12.40
CA GLU A 85 8.74 1.61 -13.82
C GLU A 85 7.94 2.58 -14.70
N ASN A 86 6.77 3.02 -14.26
CA ASN A 86 5.97 4.00 -15.02
C ASN A 86 6.39 5.44 -14.72
N GLY A 87 7.43 5.64 -13.94
CA GLY A 87 7.93 6.98 -13.62
C GLY A 87 7.33 7.61 -12.37
N THR A 88 6.43 6.94 -11.71
CA THR A 88 5.83 7.44 -10.47
C THR A 88 6.83 7.34 -9.32
N TRP A 89 6.99 8.42 -8.55
CA TRP A 89 7.82 8.40 -7.36
C TRP A 89 6.95 8.19 -6.12
N ILE A 90 7.41 7.32 -5.24
CA ILE A 90 6.79 7.15 -3.92
C ILE A 90 7.69 7.86 -2.93
N ILE A 91 7.16 8.90 -2.30
CA ILE A 91 7.93 9.76 -1.39
C ILE A 91 7.20 9.81 -0.05
N PRO A 92 7.72 9.10 0.98
CA PRO A 92 7.06 9.13 2.28
C PRO A 92 7.12 10.53 2.90
N GLN A 93 6.00 10.97 3.44
CA GLN A 93 5.89 12.26 4.13
C GLN A 93 5.42 12.01 5.55
N GLN A 94 5.76 12.92 6.45
CA GLN A 94 5.35 12.73 7.85
C GLN A 94 3.86 12.89 8.05
N ASP A 95 3.21 13.64 7.15
CA ASP A 95 1.76 13.82 7.18
C ASP A 95 1.27 14.09 5.75
N ASP A 96 -0.02 14.28 5.59
CA ASP A 96 -0.59 14.49 4.25
C ASP A 96 -0.54 15.96 3.81
N GLU A 97 0.09 16.82 4.60
CA GLU A 97 0.24 18.24 4.25
C GLU A 97 1.62 18.56 3.67
N GLY A 98 2.51 17.58 3.64
CA GLY A 98 3.83 17.80 3.04
C GLY A 98 4.77 18.62 3.89
N ASN A 99 4.62 18.58 5.20
CA ASN A 99 5.43 19.41 6.10
C ASN A 99 6.87 18.93 6.21
N ASP A 100 7.14 17.64 6.05
CA ASP A 100 8.50 17.11 6.12
C ASP A 100 8.50 15.69 5.56
N GLY A 101 9.69 15.12 5.37
CA GLY A 101 9.83 13.75 4.96
C GLY A 101 9.49 12.78 6.08
N GLY A 102 9.11 11.56 5.72
CA GLY A 102 8.72 10.54 6.67
C GLY A 102 9.48 9.24 6.47
N ALA A 103 9.41 8.38 7.48
CA ALA A 103 10.02 7.06 7.42
C ALA A 103 9.11 6.08 6.68
N LEU A 104 9.73 5.03 6.14
CA LEU A 104 8.99 3.99 5.43
C LEU A 104 9.09 2.71 6.23
N TRP A 105 7.95 2.15 6.60
CA TRP A 105 7.90 0.92 7.37
C TRP A 105 7.65 -0.24 6.43
N LEU A 106 8.56 -1.21 6.47
CA LEU A 106 8.47 -2.41 5.66
C LEU A 106 8.22 -3.59 6.58
N MET A 107 7.19 -4.33 6.29
CA MET A 107 6.90 -5.53 7.07
C MET A 107 6.68 -6.68 6.13
N ASN A 108 7.44 -7.76 6.35
CA ASN A 108 7.33 -8.96 5.56
C ASN A 108 6.55 -10.00 6.36
N ASN A 109 5.34 -10.31 5.90
CA ASN A 109 4.45 -11.21 6.61
C ASN A 109 4.63 -12.66 6.12
N THR A 110 5.89 -13.11 6.09
CA THR A 110 6.20 -14.51 5.78
C THR A 110 6.32 -15.31 7.07
N LYS A 111 6.81 -16.55 6.94
CA LYS A 111 6.98 -17.43 8.09
C LYS A 111 7.71 -16.78 9.24
N GLU A 112 8.72 -15.99 8.94
CA GLU A 112 9.56 -15.41 9.97
C GLU A 112 9.14 -14.02 10.42
N LEU A 113 8.15 -13.46 9.76
CA LEU A 113 7.63 -12.14 10.11
C LEU A 113 8.76 -11.14 10.41
N LYS A 114 9.22 -10.46 9.39
CA LYS A 114 10.31 -9.50 9.54
C LYS A 114 9.80 -8.08 9.36
N GLU A 115 10.37 -7.18 10.14
CA GLU A 115 10.08 -5.75 10.03
C GLU A 115 11.36 -4.99 9.78
N THR A 116 11.28 -3.97 8.96
CA THR A 116 12.39 -3.08 8.70
C THR A 116 11.83 -1.67 8.56
N LEU A 117 12.48 -0.74 9.20
CA LEU A 117 12.13 0.67 9.07
C LEU A 117 13.20 1.36 8.26
N ALA A 118 12.81 1.99 7.16
CA ALA A 118 13.73 2.84 6.40
C ALA A 118 13.62 4.23 7.02
N PRO A 119 14.62 4.64 7.82
CA PRO A 119 14.51 5.92 8.52
C PRO A 119 14.72 7.09 7.57
N VAL A 120 14.34 8.28 8.03
CA VAL A 120 14.76 9.49 7.34
C VAL A 120 16.19 9.80 7.76
N ILE A 121 16.90 10.54 6.92
CA ILE A 121 18.14 11.16 7.32
C ILE A 121 17.92 12.66 7.28
N THR A 122 18.80 13.43 7.91
CA THR A 122 18.59 14.87 7.98
C THR A 122 19.41 15.59 6.91
N ILE A 123 19.17 16.87 6.78
CA ILE A 123 19.94 17.70 5.85
C ILE A 123 21.41 17.72 6.26
N ALA A 124 21.69 17.58 7.55
CA ALA A 124 23.06 17.59 8.05
C ALA A 124 23.82 16.30 7.76
N ASP A 125 23.12 15.21 7.45
CA ASP A 125 23.75 13.93 7.18
C ASP A 125 24.29 13.87 5.76
N ASP A 126 25.23 12.95 5.55
CA ASP A 126 25.72 12.69 4.19
C ASP A 126 25.12 11.43 3.57
#